data_627bf8e0b40f0d5b77fc73081c2f0ea1
#
_entry.id   627bf8e0b40f0d5b77fc73081c2f0ea1
#
_cell.length_a   1.000
_cell.length_b   1.000
_cell.length_c   1.000
_cell.angle_alpha   90.00
_cell.angle_beta   90.00
_cell.angle_gamma   90.00
#
_symmetry.space_group_name_H-M   'P 1'
#
loop_
_entity.id
_entity.type
_entity.pdbx_description
1 polymer ?
#
loop_
_entity_poly.entity_id
_entity_poly.type
_entity_poly.pdbx_seq_one_letter_code
_entity_poly.pdbx_strand_id
1 'polypeptide(L)'
;MVTGTADIRYTVSLLRPLVRSGTRYALAFVAVLTLLRLLSAAFLPLSFDESYFWLWTKNLAVSYYDHPPLIALAIRLGTDLFGDTQLGVRFVSLALSIAASWAVWRAAALAFRDETKGALACCLFNATLMVASQSIAAIPDALVLPASAFLLFFAVKLDTTKDGRWWLGIGAALGFALLAKYTALFLGAGVCLWLVASRQGRVWLTSPWPLAALAMAIMAFAPN
;
A
#
# COMPACT_ATOMS: atom_id res chain seq x y z
N MET A 1 -22.81 14.44 43.18
CA MET A 1 -21.61 14.05 42.44
C MET A 1 -21.99 13.63 41.02
N VAL A 2 -22.44 14.55 40.15
CA VAL A 2 -22.84 14.30 38.73
C VAL A 2 -22.55 15.57 37.94
N THR A 3 -21.29 15.82 37.60
CA THR A 3 -20.89 16.95 36.72
C THR A 3 -19.85 16.60 35.66
N GLY A 4 -19.38 15.36 35.62
CA GLY A 4 -18.28 14.97 34.69
C GLY A 4 -18.68 14.62 33.27
N THR A 5 -19.90 14.15 33.02
CA THR A 5 -20.28 13.60 31.70
C THR A 5 -20.80 14.66 30.70
N ALA A 6 -21.36 15.76 31.20
CA ALA A 6 -21.82 16.87 30.35
C ALA A 6 -20.66 17.64 29.75
N ASP A 7 -19.59 17.84 30.53
CA ASP A 7 -18.39 18.60 30.15
C ASP A 7 -17.61 17.90 29.03
N ILE A 8 -17.48 16.57 29.09
CA ILE A 8 -16.81 15.77 28.05
C ILE A 8 -17.58 15.85 26.73
N ARG A 9 -18.90 15.80 26.73
CA ARG A 9 -19.73 15.90 25.52
C ARG A 9 -19.63 17.28 24.87
N TYR A 10 -19.55 18.34 25.68
CA TYR A 10 -19.40 19.72 25.20
C TYR A 10 -18.03 19.93 24.57
N THR A 11 -16.96 19.47 25.21
CA THR A 11 -15.59 19.52 24.69
C THR A 11 -15.44 18.74 23.39
N VAL A 12 -16.03 17.53 23.29
CA VAL A 12 -16.04 16.73 22.06
C VAL A 12 -16.79 17.42 20.93
N SER A 13 -17.91 18.14 21.22
CA SER A 13 -18.67 18.86 20.21
C SER A 13 -17.92 20.06 19.63
N LEU A 14 -17.14 20.77 20.45
CA LEU A 14 -16.29 21.88 20.02
C LEU A 14 -15.09 21.43 19.17
N LEU A 15 -14.57 20.23 19.42
CA LEU A 15 -13.43 19.69 18.65
C LEU A 15 -13.83 19.08 17.31
N ARG A 16 -15.10 18.67 17.12
CA ARG A 16 -15.59 18.08 15.86
C ARG A 16 -15.35 18.94 14.61
N PRO A 17 -15.59 20.25 14.59
CA PRO A 17 -15.29 21.07 13.40
C PRO A 17 -13.81 21.18 13.11
N LEU A 18 -12.94 21.24 14.14
CA LEU A 18 -11.48 21.26 13.97
C LEU A 18 -10.94 19.94 13.39
N VAL A 19 -11.46 18.81 13.86
CA VAL A 19 -11.13 17.47 13.33
C VAL A 19 -11.57 17.34 11.87
N ARG A 20 -12.79 17.79 11.53
CA ARG A 20 -13.29 17.79 10.15
C ARG A 20 -12.48 18.70 9.23
N SER A 21 -12.04 19.86 9.71
CA SER A 21 -11.19 20.75 8.92
C SER A 21 -9.80 20.16 8.70
N GLY A 22 -9.17 19.57 9.72
CA GLY A 22 -7.88 18.88 9.58
C GLY A 22 -7.88 17.78 8.54
N THR A 23 -8.92 16.93 8.54
CA THR A 23 -9.08 15.87 7.53
C THR A 23 -9.27 16.43 6.11
N ARG A 24 -10.02 17.53 5.95
CA ARG A 24 -10.20 18.19 4.63
C ARG A 24 -8.90 18.77 4.11
N TYR A 25 -8.09 19.41 4.96
CA TYR A 25 -6.78 19.93 4.54
C TYR A 25 -5.81 18.81 4.17
N ALA A 26 -5.83 17.70 4.91
CA ALA A 26 -5.06 16.51 4.57
C ALA A 26 -5.44 15.93 3.20
N LEU A 27 -6.74 15.81 2.93
CA LEU A 27 -7.24 15.35 1.63
C LEU A 27 -6.86 16.31 0.50
N ALA A 28 -6.99 17.62 0.72
CA ALA A 28 -6.59 18.63 -0.25
C ALA A 28 -5.08 18.56 -0.55
N PHE A 29 -4.25 18.42 0.48
CA PHE A 29 -2.80 18.23 0.33
C PHE A 29 -2.46 17.00 -0.51
N VAL A 30 -3.04 15.84 -0.19
CA VAL A 30 -2.82 14.60 -0.95
C VAL A 30 -3.35 14.72 -2.39
N ALA A 31 -4.49 15.39 -2.59
CA ALA A 31 -5.03 15.63 -3.94
C ALA A 31 -4.11 16.52 -4.77
N VAL A 32 -3.55 17.59 -4.19
CA VAL A 32 -2.57 18.46 -4.87
C VAL A 32 -1.32 17.67 -5.24
N LEU A 33 -0.76 16.88 -4.30
CA LEU A 33 0.40 16.04 -4.59
C LEU A 33 0.09 15.00 -5.69
N THR A 34 -1.10 14.40 -5.68
CA THR A 34 -1.52 13.44 -6.70
C THR A 34 -1.63 14.12 -8.08
N LEU A 35 -2.17 15.33 -8.14
CA LEU A 35 -2.22 16.11 -9.37
C LEU A 35 -0.81 16.44 -9.90
N LEU A 36 0.10 16.88 -9.02
CA LEU A 36 1.49 17.14 -9.40
C LEU A 36 2.19 15.88 -9.92
N ARG A 37 1.95 14.73 -9.29
CA ARG A 37 2.46 13.42 -9.73
C ARG A 37 1.89 13.02 -11.08
N LEU A 38 0.59 13.23 -11.31
CA LEU A 38 -0.06 12.98 -12.60
C LEU A 38 0.56 13.82 -13.71
N LEU A 39 0.76 15.11 -13.46
CA LEU A 39 1.43 16.00 -14.42
C LEU A 39 2.88 15.54 -14.67
N SER A 40 3.63 15.22 -13.62
CA SER A 40 4.99 14.68 -13.74
C SER A 40 5.01 13.37 -14.53
N ALA A 41 4.08 12.45 -14.27
CA ALA A 41 3.97 11.18 -14.98
C ALA A 41 3.68 11.35 -16.47
N ALA A 42 2.92 12.39 -16.85
CA ALA A 42 2.54 12.65 -18.22
C ALA A 42 3.63 13.37 -19.03
N PHE A 43 4.43 14.25 -18.39
CA PHE A 43 5.31 15.17 -19.12
C PHE A 43 6.81 14.91 -18.92
N LEU A 44 7.23 14.25 -17.84
CA LEU A 44 8.65 13.95 -17.65
C LEU A 44 9.10 12.78 -18.51
N PRO A 45 10.28 12.84 -19.15
CA PRO A 45 10.82 11.73 -19.91
C PRO A 45 10.98 10.48 -19.02
N LEU A 46 10.92 9.29 -19.64
CA LEU A 46 11.17 8.04 -18.93
C LEU A 46 12.63 7.97 -18.49
N SER A 47 12.88 7.42 -17.33
CA SER A 47 14.21 7.03 -16.88
C SER A 47 14.72 5.82 -17.65
N PHE A 48 16.01 5.52 -17.49
CA PHE A 48 16.61 4.32 -18.08
C PHE A 48 15.90 3.04 -17.61
N ASP A 49 15.66 2.91 -16.31
CA ASP A 49 14.98 1.74 -15.74
C ASP A 49 13.54 1.59 -16.24
N GLU A 50 12.78 2.69 -16.34
CA GLU A 50 11.41 2.66 -16.86
C GLU A 50 11.37 2.19 -18.32
N SER A 51 12.32 2.68 -19.14
CA SER A 51 12.47 2.27 -20.53
C SER A 51 12.86 0.79 -20.65
N TYR A 52 13.71 0.30 -19.74
CA TYR A 52 14.10 -1.09 -19.67
C TYR A 52 12.91 -2.00 -19.34
N PHE A 53 12.13 -1.68 -18.31
CA PHE A 53 10.93 -2.45 -17.96
C PHE A 53 9.81 -2.32 -19.00
N TRP A 54 9.71 -1.18 -19.69
CA TRP A 54 8.76 -1.01 -20.79
C TRP A 54 9.09 -1.95 -21.97
N LEU A 55 10.36 -2.19 -22.28
CA LEU A 55 10.75 -3.17 -23.30
C LEU A 55 10.26 -4.58 -22.99
N TRP A 56 10.17 -4.97 -21.73
CA TRP A 56 9.64 -6.29 -21.34
C TRP A 56 8.17 -6.47 -21.73
N THR A 57 7.41 -5.39 -21.85
CA THR A 57 6.00 -5.47 -22.28
C THR A 57 5.83 -5.95 -23.72
N LYS A 58 6.89 -5.89 -24.52
CA LYS A 58 6.85 -6.34 -25.92
C LYS A 58 6.93 -7.87 -26.04
N ASN A 59 7.47 -8.55 -25.02
CA ASN A 59 7.56 -10.00 -24.91
C ASN A 59 7.27 -10.41 -23.47
N LEU A 60 5.97 -10.55 -23.12
CA LEU A 60 5.57 -10.94 -21.77
C LEU A 60 6.04 -12.36 -21.47
N ALA A 61 6.66 -12.52 -20.30
CA ALA A 61 7.15 -13.80 -19.77
C ALA A 61 6.68 -13.98 -18.33
N VAL A 62 6.72 -15.21 -17.85
CA VAL A 62 6.35 -15.54 -16.46
C VAL A 62 7.42 -15.09 -15.47
N SER A 63 8.65 -14.90 -15.92
CA SER A 63 9.78 -14.36 -15.16
C SER A 63 10.79 -13.70 -16.11
N TYR A 64 11.57 -12.76 -15.57
CA TYR A 64 12.67 -12.10 -16.27
C TYR A 64 13.98 -12.32 -15.50
N TYR A 65 15.12 -12.01 -16.15
CA TYR A 65 16.43 -12.26 -15.56
C TYR A 65 16.63 -11.59 -14.19
N ASP A 66 16.20 -10.32 -14.07
CA ASP A 66 16.46 -9.51 -12.88
C ASP A 66 15.30 -9.51 -11.87
N HIS A 67 14.05 -9.60 -12.36
CA HIS A 67 12.86 -9.36 -11.54
C HIS A 67 11.69 -10.23 -11.95
N PRO A 68 10.76 -10.49 -11.04
CA PRO A 68 9.47 -11.10 -11.32
C PRO A 68 8.61 -10.27 -12.31
N PRO A 69 7.54 -10.85 -12.89
CA PRO A 69 6.87 -10.30 -14.07
C PRO A 69 5.94 -9.11 -13.81
N LEU A 70 5.61 -8.79 -12.55
CA LEU A 70 4.51 -7.89 -12.23
C LEU A 70 4.72 -6.48 -12.78
N ILE A 71 5.96 -5.99 -12.82
CA ILE A 71 6.25 -4.66 -13.37
C ILE A 71 5.93 -4.60 -14.89
N ALA A 72 6.27 -5.64 -15.64
CA ALA A 72 5.95 -5.70 -17.07
C ALA A 72 4.43 -5.77 -17.30
N LEU A 73 3.71 -6.54 -16.49
CA LEU A 73 2.25 -6.63 -16.55
C LEU A 73 1.58 -5.29 -16.19
N ALA A 74 2.10 -4.60 -15.17
CA ALA A 74 1.60 -3.28 -14.76
C ALA A 74 1.79 -2.23 -15.85
N ILE A 75 2.99 -2.16 -16.45
CA ILE A 75 3.28 -1.26 -17.56
C ILE A 75 2.41 -1.63 -18.77
N ARG A 76 2.29 -2.92 -19.09
CA ARG A 76 1.44 -3.39 -20.20
C ARG A 76 -0.01 -2.93 -20.03
N LEU A 77 -0.58 -3.12 -18.85
CA LEU A 77 -1.95 -2.66 -18.56
C LEU A 77 -2.09 -1.14 -18.77
N GLY A 78 -1.14 -0.37 -18.29
CA GLY A 78 -1.16 1.08 -18.46
C GLY A 78 -1.01 1.52 -19.92
N THR A 79 -0.12 0.86 -20.68
CA THR A 79 0.07 1.17 -22.11
C THR A 79 -1.09 0.69 -22.98
N ASP A 80 -1.79 -0.37 -22.62
CA ASP A 80 -3.01 -0.80 -23.30
C ASP A 80 -4.16 0.24 -23.12
N LEU A 81 -4.16 0.99 -22.01
CA LEU A 81 -5.17 2.01 -21.72
C LEU A 81 -4.82 3.41 -22.31
N PHE A 82 -3.55 3.80 -22.25
CA PHE A 82 -3.09 5.18 -22.57
C PHE A 82 -2.03 5.22 -23.68
N GLY A 83 -1.82 4.09 -24.37
CA GLY A 83 -0.79 3.98 -25.41
C GLY A 83 0.62 3.92 -24.85
N ASP A 84 1.61 3.78 -25.76
CA ASP A 84 3.05 3.81 -25.44
C ASP A 84 3.51 5.26 -25.14
N THR A 85 2.93 5.83 -24.09
CA THR A 85 3.21 7.19 -23.59
C THR A 85 3.84 7.13 -22.21
N GLN A 86 4.46 8.23 -21.76
CA GLN A 86 4.99 8.34 -20.40
C GLN A 86 3.92 8.05 -19.33
N LEU A 87 2.70 8.58 -19.55
CA LEU A 87 1.57 8.32 -18.67
C LEU A 87 1.16 6.83 -18.70
N GLY A 88 1.09 6.22 -19.88
CA GLY A 88 0.77 4.80 -20.02
C GLY A 88 1.72 3.91 -19.23
N VAL A 89 3.03 4.16 -19.35
CA VAL A 89 4.05 3.42 -18.60
C VAL A 89 3.88 3.55 -17.08
N ARG A 90 3.52 4.74 -16.57
CA ARG A 90 3.46 5.08 -15.14
C ARG A 90 2.09 4.94 -14.49
N PHE A 91 1.03 4.76 -15.27
CA PHE A 91 -0.36 4.83 -14.80
C PHE A 91 -0.64 3.90 -13.63
N VAL A 92 -0.22 2.63 -13.71
CA VAL A 92 -0.51 1.65 -12.66
C VAL A 92 0.24 1.99 -11.36
N SER A 93 1.50 2.42 -11.44
CA SER A 93 2.27 2.86 -10.25
C SER A 93 1.58 4.05 -9.57
N LEU A 94 1.11 5.03 -10.35
CA LEU A 94 0.37 6.17 -9.83
C LEU A 94 -0.95 5.76 -9.17
N ALA A 95 -1.75 4.90 -9.82
CA ALA A 95 -3.01 4.41 -9.28
C ALA A 95 -2.80 3.63 -7.95
N LEU A 96 -1.78 2.78 -7.92
CA LEU A 96 -1.43 2.02 -6.72
C LEU A 96 -0.89 2.91 -5.59
N SER A 97 -0.23 4.03 -5.89
CA SER A 97 0.19 5.00 -4.87
C SER A 97 -1.00 5.68 -4.18
N ILE A 98 -2.09 5.94 -4.92
CA ILE A 98 -3.35 6.45 -4.36
C ILE A 98 -3.98 5.40 -3.44
N ALA A 99 -4.03 4.15 -3.90
CA ALA A 99 -4.54 3.03 -3.10
C ALA A 99 -3.70 2.81 -1.82
N ALA A 100 -2.36 2.93 -1.91
CA ALA A 100 -1.46 2.87 -0.76
C ALA A 100 -1.74 4.00 0.26
N SER A 101 -1.97 5.21 -0.23
CA SER A 101 -2.33 6.36 0.62
C SER A 101 -3.63 6.11 1.40
N TRP A 102 -4.64 5.54 0.73
CA TRP A 102 -5.87 5.10 1.39
C TRP A 102 -5.61 4.00 2.43
N ALA A 103 -4.80 2.99 2.10
CA ALA A 103 -4.49 1.90 3.02
C ALA A 103 -3.77 2.40 4.29
N VAL A 104 -2.80 3.31 4.15
CA VAL A 104 -2.10 3.93 5.28
C VAL A 104 -3.05 4.75 6.13
N TRP A 105 -3.91 5.58 5.51
CA TRP A 105 -4.94 6.31 6.25
C TRP A 105 -5.80 5.36 7.07
N ARG A 106 -6.40 4.35 6.41
CA ARG A 106 -7.32 3.42 7.09
C ARG A 106 -6.63 2.59 8.17
N ALA A 107 -5.38 2.17 7.95
CA ALA A 107 -4.59 1.47 8.96
C ALA A 107 -4.41 2.33 10.22
N ALA A 108 -3.95 3.58 10.06
CA ALA A 108 -3.72 4.47 11.18
C ALA A 108 -5.03 4.89 11.87
N ALA A 109 -6.10 5.21 11.09
CA ALA A 109 -7.40 5.55 11.66
C ALA A 109 -7.97 4.41 12.52
N LEU A 110 -7.81 3.16 12.09
CA LEU A 110 -8.25 1.98 12.84
C LEU A 110 -7.37 1.73 14.07
N ALA A 111 -6.04 1.78 13.91
CA ALA A 111 -5.10 1.51 15.00
C ALA A 111 -5.26 2.51 16.16
N PHE A 112 -5.45 3.79 15.83
CA PHE A 112 -5.57 4.86 16.82
C PHE A 112 -7.02 5.24 17.15
N ARG A 113 -8.01 4.64 16.47
CA ARG A 113 -9.44 4.97 16.59
C ARG A 113 -9.73 6.47 16.40
N ASP A 114 -9.02 7.08 15.46
CA ASP A 114 -9.03 8.52 15.23
C ASP A 114 -8.77 8.83 13.74
N GLU A 115 -9.77 9.38 13.06
CA GLU A 115 -9.67 9.74 11.63
C GLU A 115 -8.65 10.87 11.38
N THR A 116 -8.39 11.74 12.36
CA THR A 116 -7.39 12.81 12.22
C THR A 116 -5.98 12.23 12.20
N LYS A 117 -5.71 11.24 13.04
CA LYS A 117 -4.43 10.50 13.02
C LYS A 117 -4.25 9.73 11.73
N GLY A 118 -5.32 9.14 11.19
CA GLY A 118 -5.32 8.53 9.87
C GLY A 118 -4.94 9.52 8.77
N ALA A 119 -5.57 10.70 8.78
CA ALA A 119 -5.29 11.77 7.83
C ALA A 119 -3.84 12.27 7.94
N LEU A 120 -3.35 12.46 9.16
CA LEU A 120 -1.96 12.87 9.42
C LEU A 120 -0.96 11.81 8.91
N ALA A 121 -1.20 10.53 9.19
CA ALA A 121 -0.36 9.43 8.70
C ALA A 121 -0.32 9.41 7.16
N CYS A 122 -1.45 9.62 6.50
CA CYS A 122 -1.54 9.72 5.05
C CYS A 122 -0.72 10.92 4.52
N CYS A 123 -0.79 12.10 5.17
CA CYS A 123 0.01 13.26 4.81
C CYS A 123 1.51 12.98 4.97
N LEU A 124 1.93 12.45 6.12
CA LEU A 124 3.33 12.11 6.39
C LEU A 124 3.87 11.10 5.39
N PHE A 125 3.10 10.03 5.08
CA PHE A 125 3.44 9.05 4.06
C PHE A 125 3.69 9.72 2.72
N ASN A 126 2.78 10.57 2.26
CA ASN A 126 2.87 11.26 0.97
C ASN A 126 3.95 12.34 0.91
N ALA A 127 4.36 12.90 2.05
CA ALA A 127 5.42 13.90 2.16
C ALA A 127 6.83 13.29 2.10
N THR A 128 6.98 11.96 2.18
CA THR A 128 8.30 11.34 2.11
C THR A 128 8.84 11.36 0.67
N LEU A 129 10.15 11.59 0.54
CA LEU A 129 10.82 11.57 -0.77
C LEU A 129 10.69 10.20 -1.46
N MET A 130 10.74 9.11 -0.69
CA MET A 130 10.56 7.75 -1.18
C MET A 130 9.20 7.57 -1.87
N VAL A 131 8.10 7.97 -1.21
CA VAL A 131 6.76 7.88 -1.80
C VAL A 131 6.61 8.83 -2.98
N ALA A 132 7.20 10.03 -2.92
CA ALA A 132 7.16 10.98 -4.02
C ALA A 132 7.81 10.41 -5.28
N SER A 133 8.99 9.78 -5.18
CA SER A 133 9.69 9.19 -6.32
C SER A 133 9.00 7.93 -6.83
N GLN A 134 8.65 6.99 -5.95
CA GLN A 134 8.04 5.72 -6.34
C GLN A 134 6.60 5.84 -6.85
N SER A 135 5.89 6.91 -6.49
CA SER A 135 4.54 7.16 -7.01
C SER A 135 4.52 7.52 -8.50
N ILE A 136 5.64 8.01 -9.03
CA ILE A 136 5.75 8.45 -10.43
C ILE A 136 6.47 7.39 -11.26
N ALA A 137 7.49 6.74 -10.70
CA ALA A 137 8.33 5.82 -11.44
C ALA A 137 7.65 4.46 -11.69
N ALA A 138 7.80 3.92 -12.91
CA ALA A 138 7.37 2.57 -13.25
C ALA A 138 8.50 1.56 -13.01
N ILE A 139 8.77 1.26 -11.75
CA ILE A 139 9.82 0.35 -11.29
C ILE A 139 9.26 -0.67 -10.29
N PRO A 140 9.90 -1.83 -10.07
CA PRO A 140 9.41 -2.85 -9.15
C PRO A 140 9.10 -2.35 -7.74
N ASP A 141 9.92 -1.43 -7.20
CA ASP A 141 9.70 -0.85 -5.86
C ASP A 141 8.38 -0.07 -5.76
N ALA A 142 7.93 0.56 -6.85
CA ALA A 142 6.64 1.26 -6.92
C ALA A 142 5.44 0.32 -6.73
N LEU A 143 5.61 -0.98 -6.92
CA LEU A 143 4.59 -2.02 -6.69
C LEU A 143 4.73 -2.64 -5.29
N VAL A 144 5.95 -2.75 -4.75
CA VAL A 144 6.19 -3.25 -3.39
C VAL A 144 5.65 -2.28 -2.33
N LEU A 145 5.75 -0.98 -2.56
CA LEU A 145 5.29 0.05 -1.64
C LEU A 145 3.78 -0.06 -1.31
N PRO A 146 2.85 -0.11 -2.30
CA PRO A 146 1.44 -0.32 -2.03
C PRO A 146 1.15 -1.68 -1.39
N ALA A 147 1.84 -2.74 -1.81
CA ALA A 147 1.71 -4.05 -1.17
C ALA A 147 2.04 -3.98 0.32
N SER A 148 3.11 -3.27 0.71
CA SER A 148 3.51 -3.05 2.10
C SER A 148 2.44 -2.26 2.88
N ALA A 149 1.85 -1.24 2.26
CA ALA A 149 0.77 -0.46 2.86
C ALA A 149 -0.49 -1.31 3.11
N PHE A 150 -0.87 -2.16 2.14
CA PHE A 150 -2.00 -3.09 2.30
C PHE A 150 -1.70 -4.19 3.31
N LEU A 151 -0.48 -4.72 3.34
CA LEU A 151 -0.07 -5.67 4.37
C LEU A 151 -0.25 -5.08 5.77
N LEU A 152 0.22 -3.84 5.98
CA LEU A 152 0.01 -3.13 7.24
C LEU A 152 -1.49 -2.95 7.55
N PHE A 153 -2.29 -2.53 6.58
CA PHE A 153 -3.73 -2.38 6.73
C PHE A 153 -4.41 -3.70 7.15
N PHE A 154 -4.09 -4.80 6.50
CA PHE A 154 -4.65 -6.12 6.84
C PHE A 154 -4.16 -6.61 8.20
N ALA A 155 -2.91 -6.36 8.57
CA ALA A 155 -2.39 -6.68 9.89
C ALA A 155 -3.13 -5.90 11.00
N VAL A 156 -3.40 -4.61 10.80
CA VAL A 156 -4.19 -3.80 11.73
C VAL A 156 -5.64 -4.29 11.79
N LYS A 157 -6.24 -4.66 10.66
CA LYS A 157 -7.57 -5.28 10.62
C LYS A 157 -7.60 -6.58 11.39
N LEU A 158 -6.63 -7.45 11.18
CA LEU A 158 -6.49 -8.71 11.92
C LEU A 158 -6.40 -8.46 13.43
N ASP A 159 -5.59 -7.50 13.85
CA ASP A 159 -5.41 -7.20 15.27
C ASP A 159 -6.67 -6.56 15.89
N THR A 160 -7.35 -5.68 15.18
CA THR A 160 -8.53 -4.96 15.72
C THR A 160 -9.81 -5.81 15.72
N THR A 161 -10.01 -6.66 14.72
CA THR A 161 -11.24 -7.46 14.57
C THR A 161 -11.10 -8.89 15.09
N LYS A 162 -9.87 -9.40 15.21
CA LYS A 162 -9.54 -10.81 15.50
C LYS A 162 -10.16 -11.81 14.51
N ASP A 163 -10.53 -11.34 13.30
CA ASP A 163 -11.07 -12.18 12.25
C ASP A 163 -9.92 -12.77 11.40
N GLY A 164 -9.75 -14.09 11.46
CA GLY A 164 -8.68 -14.80 10.74
C GLY A 164 -8.71 -14.64 9.22
N ARG A 165 -9.85 -14.27 8.62
CA ARG A 165 -9.94 -14.06 7.17
C ARG A 165 -8.99 -12.96 6.66
N TRP A 166 -8.57 -12.02 7.52
CA TRP A 166 -7.59 -10.99 7.14
C TRP A 166 -6.20 -11.55 6.84
N TRP A 167 -5.90 -12.78 7.27
CA TRP A 167 -4.69 -13.48 6.83
C TRP A 167 -4.64 -13.69 5.32
N LEU A 168 -5.79 -13.90 4.67
CA LEU A 168 -5.84 -14.00 3.21
C LEU A 168 -5.43 -12.68 2.54
N GLY A 169 -5.82 -11.54 3.11
CA GLY A 169 -5.33 -10.24 2.66
C GLY A 169 -3.81 -10.07 2.82
N ILE A 170 -3.26 -10.53 3.96
CA ILE A 170 -1.80 -10.56 4.19
C ILE A 170 -1.11 -11.44 3.14
N GLY A 171 -1.62 -12.65 2.89
CA GLY A 171 -1.09 -13.57 1.89
C GLY A 171 -1.14 -13.00 0.47
N ALA A 172 -2.25 -12.38 0.09
CA ALA A 172 -2.41 -11.71 -1.20
C ALA A 172 -1.42 -10.55 -1.38
N ALA A 173 -1.24 -9.71 -0.34
CA ALA A 173 -0.29 -8.59 -0.37
C ALA A 173 1.16 -9.09 -0.47
N LEU A 174 1.51 -10.17 0.25
CA LEU A 174 2.84 -10.80 0.14
C LEU A 174 3.08 -11.41 -1.24
N GLY A 175 2.11 -12.15 -1.78
CA GLY A 175 2.20 -12.72 -3.14
C GLY A 175 2.36 -11.66 -4.21
N PHE A 176 1.58 -10.57 -4.13
CA PHE A 176 1.71 -9.41 -5.02
C PHE A 176 3.10 -8.77 -4.90
N ALA A 177 3.60 -8.57 -3.68
CA ALA A 177 4.91 -8.01 -3.44
C ALA A 177 6.04 -8.89 -3.98
N LEU A 178 5.94 -10.22 -3.81
CA LEU A 178 6.91 -11.19 -4.35
C LEU A 178 6.92 -11.19 -5.88
N LEU A 179 5.76 -11.08 -6.53
CA LEU A 179 5.66 -10.93 -7.99
C LEU A 179 6.23 -9.60 -8.50
N ALA A 180 6.37 -8.59 -7.63
CA ALA A 180 7.02 -7.33 -7.97
C ALA A 180 8.54 -7.39 -7.77
N LYS A 181 9.01 -7.93 -6.63
CA LYS A 181 10.43 -7.93 -6.27
C LYS A 181 10.77 -9.02 -5.26
N TYR A 182 11.88 -9.74 -5.47
CA TYR A 182 12.34 -10.79 -4.55
C TYR A 182 12.65 -10.29 -3.13
N THR A 183 13.05 -9.02 -2.97
CA THR A 183 13.28 -8.42 -1.64
C THR A 183 12.01 -8.35 -0.79
N ALA A 184 10.82 -8.55 -1.36
CA ALA A 184 9.57 -8.69 -0.61
C ALA A 184 9.57 -9.91 0.36
N LEU A 185 10.52 -10.84 0.21
CA LEU A 185 10.78 -11.88 1.23
C LEU A 185 11.03 -11.30 2.62
N PHE A 186 11.62 -10.10 2.72
CA PHE A 186 11.80 -9.43 4.01
C PHE A 186 10.47 -9.02 4.67
N LEU A 187 9.43 -8.72 3.89
CA LEU A 187 8.08 -8.48 4.42
C LEU A 187 7.51 -9.76 5.03
N GLY A 188 7.68 -10.90 4.34
CA GLY A 188 7.32 -12.22 4.85
C GLY A 188 8.08 -12.58 6.13
N ALA A 189 9.40 -12.35 6.16
CA ALA A 189 10.23 -12.53 7.34
C ALA A 189 9.75 -11.66 8.52
N GLY A 190 9.35 -10.41 8.27
CA GLY A 190 8.75 -9.51 9.27
C GLY A 190 7.44 -10.07 9.85
N VAL A 191 6.56 -10.63 9.01
CA VAL A 191 5.32 -11.29 9.46
C VAL A 191 5.64 -12.53 10.32
N CYS A 192 6.59 -13.37 9.89
CA CYS A 192 7.03 -14.53 10.66
C CYS A 192 7.62 -14.12 12.02
N LEU A 193 8.47 -13.09 12.03
CA LEU A 193 9.03 -12.55 13.26
C LEU A 193 7.94 -12.06 14.21
N TRP A 194 6.96 -11.31 13.69
CA TRP A 194 5.81 -10.85 14.48
C TRP A 194 5.01 -12.02 15.05
N LEU A 195 4.76 -13.08 14.27
CA LEU A 195 4.07 -14.30 14.73
C LEU A 195 4.76 -14.93 15.93
N VAL A 196 6.09 -14.99 15.91
CA VAL A 196 6.86 -15.67 16.97
C VAL A 196 7.14 -14.73 18.15
N ALA A 197 7.50 -13.48 17.89
CA ALA A 197 7.97 -12.55 18.92
C ALA A 197 6.83 -11.90 19.71
N SER A 198 5.66 -11.64 19.08
CA SER A 198 4.57 -10.95 19.76
C SER A 198 3.58 -11.90 20.43
N ARG A 199 2.99 -11.47 21.55
CA ARG A 199 1.89 -12.23 22.19
C ARG A 199 0.67 -12.33 21.29
N GLN A 200 0.35 -11.26 20.55
CA GLN A 200 -0.77 -11.20 19.61
C GLN A 200 -0.55 -12.14 18.42
N GLY A 201 0.69 -12.22 17.91
CA GLY A 201 1.05 -13.13 16.82
C GLY A 201 0.94 -14.59 17.23
N ARG A 202 1.48 -14.96 18.40
CA ARG A 202 1.51 -16.36 18.84
C ARG A 202 0.14 -17.04 18.96
N VAL A 203 -0.93 -16.27 19.19
CA VAL A 203 -2.30 -16.80 19.19
C VAL A 203 -2.67 -17.43 17.84
N TRP A 204 -2.07 -16.95 16.75
CA TRP A 204 -2.35 -17.44 15.40
C TRP A 204 -1.55 -18.70 15.02
N LEU A 205 -0.50 -19.06 15.78
CA LEU A 205 0.33 -20.24 15.48
C LEU A 205 -0.45 -21.57 15.52
N THR A 206 -1.53 -21.62 16.30
CA THR A 206 -2.42 -22.78 16.39
C THR A 206 -3.60 -22.72 15.41
N SER A 207 -3.66 -21.67 14.59
CA SER A 207 -4.74 -21.41 13.62
C SER A 207 -4.30 -21.81 12.21
N PRO A 208 -5.21 -22.28 11.33
CA PRO A 208 -4.88 -22.60 9.93
C PRO A 208 -4.64 -21.36 9.05
N TRP A 209 -5.03 -20.18 9.51
CA TRP A 209 -5.02 -18.96 8.70
C TRP A 209 -3.64 -18.50 8.25
N PRO A 210 -2.57 -18.52 9.07
CA PRO A 210 -1.22 -18.18 8.60
C PRO A 210 -0.72 -19.13 7.50
N LEU A 211 -1.07 -20.43 7.59
CA LEU A 211 -0.74 -21.41 6.55
C LEU A 211 -1.52 -21.13 5.27
N ALA A 212 -2.79 -20.75 5.36
CA ALA A 212 -3.58 -20.34 4.20
C ALA A 212 -3.01 -19.08 3.53
N ALA A 213 -2.53 -18.09 4.31
CA ALA A 213 -1.85 -16.91 3.80
C ALA A 213 -0.53 -17.28 3.08
N LEU A 214 0.27 -18.17 3.67
CA LEU A 214 1.50 -18.67 3.07
C LEU A 214 1.22 -19.40 1.75
N ALA A 215 0.22 -20.30 1.75
CA ALA A 215 -0.20 -21.02 0.54
C ALA A 215 -0.63 -20.05 -0.56
N MET A 216 -1.41 -19.01 -0.22
CA MET A 216 -1.82 -17.97 -1.18
C MET A 216 -0.63 -17.22 -1.75
N ALA A 217 0.34 -16.82 -0.94
CA ALA A 217 1.54 -16.12 -1.40
C ALA A 217 2.39 -17.02 -2.32
N ILE A 218 2.56 -18.30 -1.94
CA ILE A 218 3.29 -19.28 -2.77
C ILE A 218 2.55 -19.53 -4.08
N MET A 219 1.25 -19.75 -4.08
CA MET A 219 0.47 -19.98 -5.31
C MET A 219 0.55 -18.78 -6.27
N ALA A 220 0.52 -17.56 -5.76
CA ALA A 220 0.70 -16.36 -6.57
C ALA A 220 2.10 -16.31 -7.20
N PHE A 221 3.13 -16.73 -6.48
CA PHE A 221 4.52 -16.66 -6.93
C PHE A 221 4.98 -17.88 -7.72
N ALA A 222 4.33 -19.03 -7.58
CA ALA A 222 4.76 -20.32 -8.18
C ALA A 222 4.99 -20.34 -9.70
N PRO A 223 4.30 -19.50 -10.51
CA PRO A 223 4.58 -19.47 -11.96
C PRO A 223 5.88 -18.78 -12.35
N ASN A 224 6.57 -18.10 -11.40
CA ASN A 224 7.75 -17.26 -11.65
C ASN A 224 9.07 -18.04 -11.65
#